data_0975971815bebfe1e54f7938402a5eda
#
_entry.id   0975971815bebfe1e54f7938402a5eda
#
_cell.length_a   1.000
_cell.length_b   1.000
_cell.length_c   1.000
_cell.angle_alpha   90.00
_cell.angle_beta   90.00
_cell.angle_gamma   90.00
#
_symmetry.space_group_name_H-M   'P 1'
#
loop_
_entity.id
_entity.type
_entity.pdbx_description
1 polymer ?
#
loop_
_entity_poly.entity_id
_entity_poly.type
_entity_poly.pdbx_seq_one_letter_code
_entity_poly.pdbx_strand_id
1 'polypeptide(L)'
;EITDYLEENKENLNEKKISFDFAKINPKNLIGVDEYNNDFFNTIDDIENSISDNILNNEIINKFNLKSENKLNFNINDSSKELNKNYTFIKDIVNKEEINTTGLIDKNEYYILYNIQNITESTPSIENLSFKNKLKDRLYKKTKFEFNRNLFQKINEKKFNLSDFKELSVKNNLIIKNLQISSIDDDKIFSSESTKYLYSLKKDNLTLVNDTSGNIYLVTIKE
;
A
#
# COMPACT_ATOMS: atom_id res chain seq x y z
N GLU A 1 11.14 11.08 -19.18
CA GLU A 1 11.26 9.80 -18.42
C GLU A 1 10.18 9.65 -17.33
N ILE A 2 10.11 10.55 -16.30
CA ILE A 2 9.03 10.50 -15.29
C ILE A 2 7.68 10.84 -15.93
N THR A 3 7.65 11.83 -16.82
CA THR A 3 6.45 12.25 -17.55
C THR A 3 5.95 11.15 -18.47
N ASP A 4 6.84 10.52 -19.21
CA ASP A 4 6.52 9.41 -20.11
C ASP A 4 5.96 8.21 -19.31
N TYR A 5 6.61 7.90 -18.17
CA TYR A 5 6.13 6.85 -17.26
C TYR A 5 4.74 7.17 -16.70
N LEU A 6 4.47 8.44 -16.38
CA LEU A 6 3.17 8.89 -15.90
C LEU A 6 2.10 8.69 -16.98
N GLU A 7 2.37 9.09 -18.20
CA GLU A 7 1.44 8.94 -19.33
C GLU A 7 1.14 7.48 -19.64
N GLU A 8 2.18 6.63 -19.70
CA GLU A 8 2.03 5.19 -19.94
C GLU A 8 1.25 4.44 -18.85
N ASN A 9 1.24 4.95 -17.62
CA ASN A 9 0.67 4.26 -16.46
C ASN A 9 -0.46 5.03 -15.78
N LYS A 10 -1.02 6.05 -16.42
CA LYS A 10 -1.97 6.99 -15.84
C LYS A 10 -3.13 6.31 -15.11
N GLU A 11 -3.75 5.31 -15.70
CA GLU A 11 -4.87 4.57 -15.12
C GLU A 11 -4.49 3.86 -13.80
N ASN A 12 -3.27 3.31 -13.73
CA ASN A 12 -2.76 2.61 -12.56
C ASN A 12 -2.21 3.55 -11.48
N LEU A 13 -2.17 4.86 -11.76
CA LEU A 13 -1.65 5.90 -10.88
C LEU A 13 -2.74 6.78 -10.30
N ASN A 14 -3.99 6.54 -10.68
CA ASN A 14 -5.13 7.24 -10.11
C ASN A 14 -5.22 7.02 -8.60
N GLU A 15 -5.54 8.08 -7.90
CA GLU A 15 -5.86 8.04 -6.47
C GLU A 15 -7.35 8.29 -6.29
N LYS A 16 -7.99 7.40 -5.54
CA LYS A 16 -9.39 7.53 -5.14
C LYS A 16 -9.47 8.41 -3.90
N LYS A 17 -10.26 9.46 -3.98
CA LYS A 17 -10.52 10.40 -2.88
C LYS A 17 -12.00 10.38 -2.56
N ILE A 18 -12.31 10.38 -1.29
CA ILE A 18 -13.67 10.37 -0.77
C ILE A 18 -13.93 11.62 0.08
N SER A 19 -15.10 12.22 -0.07
CA SER A 19 -15.62 13.24 0.84
C SER A 19 -16.81 12.67 1.57
N PHE A 20 -16.81 12.76 2.89
CA PHE A 20 -17.85 12.16 3.72
C PHE A 20 -18.01 12.90 5.04
N ASP A 21 -19.22 12.83 5.59
CA ASP A 21 -19.53 13.20 6.96
C ASP A 21 -19.61 11.95 7.82
N PHE A 22 -19.28 12.06 9.09
CA PHE A 22 -19.49 10.99 10.04
C PHE A 22 -19.74 11.50 11.45
N ALA A 23 -20.48 10.72 12.23
CA ALA A 23 -20.69 10.94 13.65
C ALA A 23 -20.40 9.65 14.42
N LYS A 24 -19.59 9.75 15.46
CA LYS A 24 -19.39 8.65 16.39
C LYS A 24 -20.48 8.65 17.43
N ILE A 25 -21.17 7.53 17.61
CA ILE A 25 -22.33 7.36 18.48
C ILE A 25 -21.97 6.36 19.58
N ASN A 26 -22.17 6.77 20.83
CA ASN A 26 -22.09 5.93 22.01
C ASN A 26 -23.19 6.33 23.01
N PRO A 27 -23.44 5.57 24.09
CA PRO A 27 -24.53 5.88 25.01
C PRO A 27 -24.43 7.28 25.61
N LYS A 28 -23.22 7.73 25.91
CA LYS A 28 -22.99 9.06 26.51
C LYS A 28 -23.40 10.22 25.63
N ASN A 29 -23.09 10.15 24.33
CA ASN A 29 -23.41 11.27 23.42
C ASN A 29 -24.79 11.15 22.78
N LEU A 30 -25.42 9.96 22.80
CA LEU A 30 -26.76 9.75 22.23
C LEU A 30 -27.88 9.96 23.26
N ILE A 31 -27.73 9.36 24.45
CA ILE A 31 -28.78 9.36 25.49
C ILE A 31 -28.30 9.91 26.86
N GLY A 32 -27.05 10.37 26.95
CA GLY A 32 -26.50 11.03 28.15
C GLY A 32 -26.09 10.11 29.29
N VAL A 33 -26.06 8.77 29.10
CA VAL A 33 -25.61 7.79 30.10
C VAL A 33 -24.36 7.06 29.62
N ASP A 34 -23.60 6.47 30.53
CA ASP A 34 -22.35 5.78 30.15
C ASP A 34 -22.57 4.28 29.83
N GLU A 35 -23.75 3.74 30.11
CA GLU A 35 -24.07 2.32 29.95
C GLU A 35 -24.92 2.03 28.70
N TYR A 36 -24.62 0.89 28.05
CA TYR A 36 -25.46 0.33 27.00
C TYR A 36 -26.72 -0.27 27.60
N ASN A 37 -27.87 0.30 27.30
CA ASN A 37 -29.17 -0.12 27.80
C ASN A 37 -30.22 -0.17 26.67
N ASN A 38 -31.43 -0.57 27.00
CA ASN A 38 -32.50 -0.69 26.02
C ASN A 38 -32.85 0.66 25.35
N ASP A 39 -32.77 1.77 26.07
CA ASP A 39 -33.06 3.09 25.49
C ASP A 39 -32.02 3.47 24.43
N PHE A 40 -30.75 3.12 24.66
CA PHE A 40 -29.70 3.30 23.68
C PHE A 40 -29.99 2.47 22.42
N PHE A 41 -30.26 1.19 22.55
CA PHE A 41 -30.51 0.32 21.40
C PHE A 41 -31.78 0.69 20.65
N ASN A 42 -32.87 1.05 21.36
CA ASN A 42 -34.08 1.57 20.73
C ASN A 42 -33.80 2.85 19.91
N THR A 43 -32.93 3.73 20.43
CA THR A 43 -32.56 4.96 19.70
C THR A 43 -31.66 4.64 18.47
N ILE A 44 -30.82 3.61 18.54
CA ILE A 44 -30.06 3.10 17.38
C ILE A 44 -31.03 2.54 16.32
N ASP A 45 -32.02 1.76 16.71
CA ASP A 45 -33.05 1.25 15.80
C ASP A 45 -33.84 2.39 15.13
N ASP A 46 -34.13 3.48 15.87
CA ASP A 46 -34.79 4.69 15.30
C ASP A 46 -33.90 5.39 14.27
N ILE A 47 -32.56 5.38 14.46
CA ILE A 47 -31.59 5.90 13.48
C ILE A 47 -31.58 4.99 12.24
N GLU A 48 -31.54 3.67 12.40
CA GLU A 48 -31.60 2.71 11.30
C GLU A 48 -32.90 2.82 10.49
N ASN A 49 -34.03 2.97 11.17
CA ASN A 49 -35.31 3.24 10.54
C ASN A 49 -35.29 4.55 9.74
N SER A 50 -34.71 5.62 10.31
CA SER A 50 -34.58 6.91 9.63
C SER A 50 -33.72 6.79 8.36
N ILE A 51 -32.65 5.97 8.37
CA ILE A 51 -31.82 5.67 7.19
C ILE A 51 -32.66 4.89 6.15
N SER A 52 -33.37 3.87 6.60
CA SER A 52 -34.23 3.04 5.72
C SER A 52 -35.34 3.82 5.05
N ASP A 53 -35.88 4.84 5.75
CA ASP A 53 -36.85 5.79 5.22
C ASP A 53 -36.25 6.86 4.31
N ASN A 54 -34.97 6.79 4.00
CA ASN A 54 -34.21 7.74 3.18
C ASN A 54 -34.22 9.17 3.73
N ILE A 55 -34.30 9.34 5.04
CA ILE A 55 -34.18 10.67 5.68
C ILE A 55 -32.73 11.16 5.45
N LEU A 56 -32.61 12.45 5.11
CA LEU A 56 -31.29 13.04 4.84
C LEU A 56 -30.38 12.99 6.07
N ASN A 57 -29.11 12.75 5.85
CA ASN A 57 -28.11 12.60 6.92
C ASN A 57 -28.10 13.82 7.89
N ASN A 58 -28.21 15.03 7.37
CA ASN A 58 -28.25 16.24 8.19
C ASN A 58 -29.53 16.31 9.07
N GLU A 59 -30.65 15.78 8.62
CA GLU A 59 -31.88 15.71 9.40
C GLU A 59 -31.74 14.66 10.52
N ILE A 60 -31.14 13.52 10.25
CA ILE A 60 -30.83 12.49 11.26
C ILE A 60 -29.88 13.07 12.32
N ILE A 61 -28.79 13.74 11.91
CA ILE A 61 -27.86 14.41 12.82
C ILE A 61 -28.56 15.40 13.72
N ASN A 62 -29.41 16.23 13.16
CA ASN A 62 -30.17 17.24 13.93
C ASN A 62 -31.22 16.60 14.87
N LYS A 63 -31.99 15.60 14.39
CA LYS A 63 -33.02 14.90 15.16
C LYS A 63 -32.46 14.26 16.43
N PHE A 64 -31.26 13.63 16.32
CA PHE A 64 -30.61 12.93 17.41
C PHE A 64 -29.51 13.76 18.08
N ASN A 65 -29.36 15.03 17.74
CA ASN A 65 -28.38 15.98 18.30
C ASN A 65 -26.93 15.43 18.27
N LEU A 66 -26.56 14.79 17.17
CA LEU A 66 -25.25 14.17 17.00
C LEU A 66 -24.20 15.21 16.59
N LYS A 67 -22.94 15.01 17.04
CA LYS A 67 -21.79 15.80 16.57
C LYS A 67 -21.19 15.12 15.37
N SER A 68 -21.29 15.75 14.21
CA SER A 68 -20.68 15.26 12.98
C SER A 68 -19.35 15.95 12.68
N GLU A 69 -18.47 15.21 12.04
CA GLU A 69 -17.23 15.69 11.43
C GLU A 69 -17.30 15.51 9.92
N ASN A 70 -16.71 16.46 9.19
CA ASN A 70 -16.62 16.41 7.73
C ASN A 70 -15.17 16.13 7.32
N LYS A 71 -14.97 15.23 6.37
CA LYS A 71 -13.67 14.95 5.74
C LYS A 71 -13.78 15.14 4.24
N LEU A 72 -13.04 16.10 3.71
CA LEU A 72 -13.04 16.43 2.29
C LEU A 72 -11.81 15.87 1.58
N ASN A 73 -12.04 15.31 0.41
CA ASN A 73 -10.97 14.79 -0.48
C ASN A 73 -9.98 13.85 0.22
N PHE A 74 -10.50 13.03 1.13
CA PHE A 74 -9.70 12.07 1.88
C PHE A 74 -9.12 11.02 0.94
N ASN A 75 -7.77 10.89 0.91
CA ASN A 75 -7.10 9.89 0.08
C ASN A 75 -7.08 8.54 0.80
N ILE A 76 -7.74 7.56 0.23
CA ILE A 76 -7.86 6.20 0.75
C ILE A 76 -6.52 5.48 0.91
N ASN A 77 -5.57 5.81 0.03
CA ASN A 77 -4.25 5.19 -0.01
C ASN A 77 -3.21 5.95 0.83
N ASP A 78 -3.63 7.00 1.53
CA ASP A 78 -2.73 7.72 2.43
C ASP A 78 -2.44 6.87 3.67
N SER A 79 -1.20 6.39 3.74
CA SER A 79 -0.69 5.58 4.86
C SER A 79 -0.20 6.42 6.04
N SER A 80 -0.59 7.70 6.12
CA SER A 80 -0.19 8.56 7.23
C SER A 80 -0.66 8.00 8.58
N LYS A 81 0.13 8.24 9.63
CA LYS A 81 -0.11 7.69 10.98
C LYS A 81 -1.46 8.11 11.61
N GLU A 82 -2.09 9.17 11.12
CA GLU A 82 -3.43 9.60 11.55
C GLU A 82 -4.52 8.60 11.18
N LEU A 83 -4.41 7.96 10.03
CA LEU A 83 -5.32 6.92 9.56
C LEU A 83 -5.34 5.67 10.44
N ASN A 84 -4.21 5.31 11.01
CA ASN A 84 -4.04 4.00 11.63
C ASN A 84 -4.61 3.87 13.05
N LYS A 85 -4.94 4.96 13.75
CA LYS A 85 -5.44 4.88 15.12
C LYS A 85 -6.88 5.35 15.30
N ASN A 86 -7.31 6.41 14.60
CA ASN A 86 -8.61 7.04 14.86
C ASN A 86 -9.67 6.74 13.80
N TYR A 87 -9.29 6.25 12.60
CA TYR A 87 -10.17 6.16 11.44
C TYR A 87 -10.18 4.78 10.77
N THR A 88 -10.01 3.70 11.53
CA THR A 88 -10.07 2.32 10.97
C THR A 88 -11.40 2.05 10.28
N PHE A 89 -12.49 2.69 10.73
CA PHE A 89 -13.81 2.62 10.12
C PHE A 89 -13.88 3.17 8.69
N ILE A 90 -12.95 4.06 8.31
CA ILE A 90 -12.92 4.63 6.95
C ILE A 90 -12.76 3.53 5.90
N LYS A 91 -12.03 2.46 6.19
CA LYS A 91 -11.91 1.33 5.27
C LYS A 91 -13.25 0.67 4.97
N ASP A 92 -14.12 0.63 5.96
CA ASP A 92 -15.47 0.06 5.80
C ASP A 92 -16.37 0.99 4.97
N ILE A 93 -16.25 2.31 5.15
CA ILE A 93 -16.96 3.31 4.35
C ILE A 93 -16.52 3.27 2.89
N VAL A 94 -15.20 3.23 2.68
CA VAL A 94 -14.59 3.26 1.34
C VAL A 94 -15.03 2.08 0.47
N ASN A 95 -15.26 0.92 1.08
CA ASN A 95 -15.71 -0.28 0.38
C ASN A 95 -17.19 -0.21 -0.06
N LYS A 96 -17.95 0.78 0.38
CA LYS A 96 -19.36 0.94 0.02
C LYS A 96 -19.61 1.52 -1.38
N GLU A 97 -18.65 2.19 -1.98
CA GLU A 97 -18.62 2.70 -3.38
C GLU A 97 -19.84 3.52 -3.88
N GLU A 98 -20.84 3.78 -3.05
CA GLU A 98 -22.07 4.49 -3.43
C GLU A 98 -22.02 5.94 -2.93
N ILE A 99 -22.29 6.88 -3.85
CA ILE A 99 -22.41 8.32 -3.54
C ILE A 99 -23.81 8.60 -2.96
N ASN A 100 -23.90 9.56 -2.04
CA ASN A 100 -25.11 9.94 -1.32
C ASN A 100 -25.71 8.83 -0.43
N THR A 101 -24.89 7.86 -0.07
CA THR A 101 -25.30 6.78 0.83
C THR A 101 -25.06 7.18 2.27
N THR A 102 -26.14 7.21 3.06
CA THR A 102 -26.10 7.25 4.52
C THR A 102 -26.11 5.83 5.05
N GLY A 103 -25.28 5.53 6.04
CA GLY A 103 -25.24 4.21 6.66
C GLY A 103 -24.79 4.26 8.09
N LEU A 104 -25.02 3.15 8.79
CA LEU A 104 -24.59 2.93 10.16
C LEU A 104 -23.63 1.73 10.21
N ILE A 105 -22.53 1.86 10.95
CA ILE A 105 -21.54 0.78 11.16
C ILE A 105 -21.44 0.52 12.65
N ASP A 106 -21.69 -0.73 13.06
CA ASP A 106 -21.42 -1.20 14.41
C ASP A 106 -19.91 -1.54 14.57
N LYS A 107 -19.30 -0.99 15.61
CA LYS A 107 -17.90 -1.20 15.99
C LYS A 107 -17.76 -1.86 17.36
N ASN A 108 -18.79 -2.52 17.84
CA ASN A 108 -18.94 -3.15 19.16
C ASN A 108 -18.93 -2.15 20.33
N GLU A 109 -17.95 -1.24 20.37
CA GLU A 109 -17.81 -0.21 21.43
C GLU A 109 -18.50 1.11 21.08
N TYR A 110 -18.91 1.32 19.82
CA TYR A 110 -19.58 2.52 19.34
C TYR A 110 -20.13 2.28 17.93
N TYR A 111 -21.06 3.13 17.53
CA TYR A 111 -21.57 3.16 16.15
C TYR A 111 -20.99 4.35 15.39
N ILE A 112 -20.90 4.21 14.08
CA ILE A 112 -20.54 5.31 13.16
C ILE A 112 -21.69 5.51 12.18
N LEU A 113 -22.38 6.63 12.32
CA LEU A 113 -23.26 7.15 11.27
C LEU A 113 -22.37 7.86 10.25
N TYR A 114 -22.52 7.55 8.96
CA TYR A 114 -21.76 8.20 7.89
C TYR A 114 -22.64 8.54 6.69
N ASN A 115 -22.19 9.52 5.91
CA ASN A 115 -22.75 9.83 4.61
C ASN A 115 -21.64 10.12 3.60
N ILE A 116 -21.63 9.38 2.48
CA ILE A 116 -20.67 9.57 1.38
C ILE A 116 -21.21 10.68 0.47
N GLN A 117 -20.53 11.83 0.45
CA GLN A 117 -20.91 12.98 -0.35
C GLN A 117 -20.37 12.90 -1.78
N ASN A 118 -19.13 12.48 -1.93
CA ASN A 118 -18.48 12.44 -3.23
C ASN A 118 -17.33 11.44 -3.25
N ILE A 119 -17.14 10.79 -4.40
CA ILE A 119 -16.01 9.93 -4.69
C ILE A 119 -15.38 10.45 -5.99
N THR A 120 -14.10 10.81 -5.96
CA THR A 120 -13.35 11.25 -7.12
C THR A 120 -12.16 10.34 -7.35
N GLU A 121 -11.85 10.09 -8.60
CA GLU A 121 -10.66 9.37 -9.02
C GLU A 121 -9.87 10.24 -9.97
N SER A 122 -8.62 10.50 -9.63
CA SER A 122 -7.77 11.37 -10.44
C SER A 122 -6.29 11.05 -10.24
N THR A 123 -5.51 11.23 -11.28
CA THR A 123 -4.05 11.17 -11.19
C THR A 123 -3.55 12.43 -10.46
N PRO A 124 -2.76 12.29 -9.38
CA PRO A 124 -2.17 13.44 -8.71
C PRO A 124 -1.24 14.23 -9.63
N SER A 125 -1.11 15.53 -9.38
CA SER A 125 -0.17 16.36 -10.11
C SER A 125 1.28 15.94 -9.84
N ILE A 126 2.12 15.96 -10.87
CA ILE A 126 3.57 15.72 -10.76
C ILE A 126 4.29 16.79 -9.91
N GLU A 127 3.65 17.93 -9.67
CA GLU A 127 4.15 18.97 -8.76
C GLU A 127 4.02 18.55 -7.30
N ASN A 128 3.15 17.59 -6.99
CA ASN A 128 3.09 16.99 -5.66
C ASN A 128 4.36 16.20 -5.40
N LEU A 129 5.19 16.69 -4.46
CA LEU A 129 6.50 16.12 -4.16
C LEU A 129 6.42 14.65 -3.69
N SER A 130 5.42 14.31 -2.89
CA SER A 130 5.20 12.94 -2.40
C SER A 130 4.88 11.99 -3.56
N PHE A 131 3.98 12.40 -4.44
CA PHE A 131 3.63 11.64 -5.63
C PHE A 131 4.82 11.48 -6.59
N LYS A 132 5.53 12.58 -6.85
CA LYS A 132 6.76 12.57 -7.68
C LYS A 132 7.81 11.61 -7.14
N ASN A 133 8.01 11.55 -5.83
CA ASN A 133 8.94 10.60 -5.22
C ASN A 133 8.46 9.16 -5.37
N LYS A 134 7.15 8.89 -5.17
CA LYS A 134 6.57 7.57 -5.44
C LYS A 134 6.79 7.12 -6.90
N LEU A 135 6.65 8.04 -7.87
CA LEU A 135 6.91 7.75 -9.29
C LEU A 135 8.38 7.43 -9.54
N LYS A 136 9.30 8.21 -8.96
CA LYS A 136 10.75 7.95 -9.05
C LYS A 136 11.10 6.57 -8.51
N ASP A 137 10.57 6.19 -7.37
CA ASP A 137 10.81 4.88 -6.75
C ASP A 137 10.28 3.74 -7.62
N ARG A 138 9.08 3.90 -8.19
CA ARG A 138 8.50 2.91 -9.11
C ARG A 138 9.33 2.77 -10.39
N LEU A 139 9.71 3.90 -10.99
CA LEU A 139 10.54 3.93 -12.19
C LEU A 139 11.91 3.30 -11.93
N TYR A 140 12.55 3.63 -10.79
CA TYR A 140 13.82 3.02 -10.39
C TYR A 140 13.70 1.49 -10.21
N LYS A 141 12.63 1.02 -9.54
CA LYS A 141 12.37 -0.42 -9.40
C LYS A 141 12.15 -1.10 -10.75
N LYS A 142 11.39 -0.49 -11.65
CA LYS A 142 11.16 -0.99 -13.02
C LYS A 142 12.48 -1.11 -13.77
N THR A 143 13.28 -0.04 -13.81
CA THR A 143 14.57 0.01 -14.50
C THR A 143 15.55 -1.03 -13.93
N LYS A 144 15.61 -1.15 -12.59
CA LYS A 144 16.43 -2.16 -11.92
C LYS A 144 15.99 -3.60 -12.28
N PHE A 145 14.69 -3.84 -12.31
CA PHE A 145 14.14 -5.14 -12.69
C PHE A 145 14.48 -5.50 -14.14
N GLU A 146 14.28 -4.55 -15.07
CA GLU A 146 14.59 -4.75 -16.48
C GLU A 146 16.07 -4.97 -16.72
N PHE A 147 16.93 -4.22 -16.03
CA PHE A 147 18.39 -4.44 -16.08
C PHE A 147 18.77 -5.84 -15.62
N ASN A 148 18.26 -6.27 -14.46
CA ASN A 148 18.56 -7.60 -13.92
C ASN A 148 18.04 -8.72 -14.83
N ARG A 149 16.83 -8.56 -15.39
CA ARG A 149 16.25 -9.50 -16.34
C ARG A 149 17.11 -9.64 -17.61
N ASN A 150 17.50 -8.51 -18.16
CA ASN A 150 18.35 -8.49 -19.37
C ASN A 150 19.74 -9.08 -19.11
N LEU A 151 20.31 -8.79 -17.93
CA LEU A 151 21.60 -9.36 -17.53
C LEU A 151 21.48 -10.88 -17.36
N PHE A 152 20.45 -11.36 -16.67
CA PHE A 152 20.20 -12.79 -16.48
C PHE A 152 20.02 -13.50 -17.83
N GLN A 153 19.28 -12.89 -18.76
CA GLN A 153 19.12 -13.44 -20.10
C GLN A 153 20.47 -13.55 -20.83
N LYS A 154 21.32 -12.51 -20.79
CA LYS A 154 22.65 -12.54 -21.40
C LYS A 154 23.56 -13.63 -20.80
N ILE A 155 23.46 -13.84 -19.48
CA ILE A 155 24.20 -14.92 -18.79
C ILE A 155 23.74 -16.28 -19.32
N ASN A 156 22.43 -16.53 -19.37
CA ASN A 156 21.88 -17.81 -19.85
C ASN A 156 22.21 -18.08 -21.33
N GLU A 157 22.23 -17.03 -22.15
CA GLU A 157 22.62 -17.11 -23.56
C GLU A 157 24.15 -17.19 -23.76
N LYS A 158 24.94 -17.21 -22.67
CA LYS A 158 26.42 -17.17 -22.69
C LYS A 158 27.02 -15.95 -23.40
N LYS A 159 26.25 -14.86 -23.43
CA LYS A 159 26.64 -13.55 -24.00
C LYS A 159 27.22 -12.60 -22.95
N PHE A 160 27.43 -13.06 -21.74
CA PHE A 160 28.03 -12.34 -20.62
C PHE A 160 29.05 -13.23 -19.92
N ASN A 161 30.27 -12.80 -19.83
CA ASN A 161 31.40 -13.59 -19.35
C ASN A 161 32.17 -12.90 -18.20
N LEU A 162 33.24 -13.50 -17.68
CA LEU A 162 34.03 -12.94 -16.57
C LEU A 162 34.74 -11.60 -16.90
N SER A 163 35.02 -11.31 -18.16
CA SER A 163 35.52 -9.99 -18.55
C SER A 163 34.42 -8.93 -18.42
N ASP A 164 33.23 -9.26 -18.91
CA ASP A 164 32.05 -8.39 -18.80
C ASP A 164 31.66 -8.14 -17.35
N PHE A 165 31.81 -9.17 -16.47
CA PHE A 165 31.58 -9.02 -15.02
C PHE A 165 32.51 -7.98 -14.40
N LYS A 166 33.82 -8.00 -14.77
CA LYS A 166 34.78 -7.02 -14.26
C LYS A 166 34.51 -5.62 -14.83
N GLU A 167 34.23 -5.53 -16.12
CA GLU A 167 33.92 -4.27 -16.79
C GLU A 167 32.65 -3.63 -16.17
N LEU A 168 31.61 -4.41 -15.95
CA LEU A 168 30.38 -3.95 -15.30
C LEU A 168 30.65 -3.37 -13.91
N SER A 169 31.54 -4.02 -13.13
CA SER A 169 31.89 -3.53 -11.80
C SER A 169 32.61 -2.21 -11.83
N VAL A 170 33.59 -2.03 -12.74
CA VAL A 170 34.34 -0.78 -12.91
C VAL A 170 33.42 0.34 -13.40
N LYS A 171 32.65 0.08 -14.44
CA LYS A 171 31.73 1.07 -15.04
C LYS A 171 30.71 1.63 -14.07
N ASN A 172 30.24 0.83 -13.12
CA ASN A 172 29.21 1.20 -12.17
C ASN A 172 29.74 1.41 -10.74
N ASN A 173 31.07 1.48 -10.55
CA ASN A 173 31.71 1.61 -9.23
C ASN A 173 31.22 0.55 -8.21
N LEU A 174 31.00 -0.68 -8.67
CA LEU A 174 30.55 -1.77 -7.81
C LEU A 174 31.76 -2.45 -7.15
N ILE A 175 31.59 -2.83 -5.88
CA ILE A 175 32.64 -3.51 -5.12
C ILE A 175 32.51 -5.02 -5.32
N ILE A 176 33.55 -5.65 -5.86
CA ILE A 176 33.66 -7.11 -5.92
C ILE A 176 34.17 -7.60 -4.56
N LYS A 177 33.38 -8.47 -3.91
CA LYS A 177 33.74 -9.13 -2.65
C LYS A 177 34.00 -10.62 -2.89
N ASN A 178 35.00 -11.17 -2.22
CA ASN A 178 35.16 -12.61 -2.13
C ASN A 178 34.43 -13.09 -0.89
N LEU A 179 33.57 -14.07 -1.06
CA LEU A 179 32.79 -14.67 0.02
C LEU A 179 33.03 -16.16 0.04
N GLN A 180 33.07 -16.74 1.23
CA GLN A 180 33.11 -18.17 1.43
C GLN A 180 31.80 -18.62 2.07
N ILE A 181 31.11 -19.55 1.44
CA ILE A 181 29.90 -20.18 1.95
C ILE A 181 30.31 -21.52 2.53
N SER A 182 30.05 -21.72 3.82
CA SER A 182 30.60 -22.85 4.57
C SER A 182 29.86 -24.16 4.33
N SER A 183 28.58 -24.11 3.97
CA SER A 183 27.75 -25.28 3.70
C SER A 183 26.59 -24.97 2.78
N ILE A 184 25.96 -25.99 2.21
CA ILE A 184 24.76 -25.87 1.36
C ILE A 184 23.56 -25.29 2.12
N ASP A 185 23.54 -25.39 3.43
CA ASP A 185 22.49 -24.88 4.31
C ASP A 185 22.87 -23.54 4.96
N ASP A 186 23.98 -22.91 4.52
CA ASP A 186 24.39 -21.59 5.02
C ASP A 186 23.48 -20.49 4.42
N ASP A 187 22.62 -19.91 5.24
CA ASP A 187 21.66 -18.87 4.87
C ASP A 187 22.01 -17.48 5.43
N LYS A 188 23.26 -17.31 5.91
CA LYS A 188 23.69 -16.04 6.55
C LYS A 188 23.76 -14.86 5.59
N ILE A 189 24.12 -15.11 4.33
CA ILE A 189 24.33 -14.06 3.31
C ILE A 189 23.24 -14.13 2.25
N PHE A 190 23.05 -15.30 1.65
CA PHE A 190 22.06 -15.53 0.62
C PHE A 190 20.87 -16.31 1.17
N SER A 191 19.72 -16.26 0.48
CA SER A 191 18.60 -17.12 0.84
C SER A 191 19.00 -18.61 0.70
N SER A 192 18.37 -19.48 1.47
CA SER A 192 18.63 -20.94 1.42
C SER A 192 18.52 -21.50 0.00
N GLU A 193 17.53 -21.03 -0.79
CA GLU A 193 17.38 -21.42 -2.19
C GLU A 193 18.54 -20.94 -3.05
N SER A 194 18.98 -19.69 -2.86
CA SER A 194 20.12 -19.13 -3.57
C SER A 194 21.41 -19.89 -3.24
N THR A 195 21.64 -20.22 -1.97
CA THR A 195 22.81 -20.99 -1.54
C THR A 195 22.81 -22.38 -2.19
N LYS A 196 21.72 -23.12 -2.13
CA LYS A 196 21.59 -24.43 -2.79
C LYS A 196 21.84 -24.35 -4.30
N TYR A 197 21.32 -23.30 -4.93
CA TYR A 197 21.56 -23.07 -6.35
C TYR A 197 23.05 -22.80 -6.65
N LEU A 198 23.73 -21.96 -5.85
CA LEU A 198 25.16 -21.70 -6.02
C LEU A 198 26.00 -22.98 -5.92
N TYR A 199 25.68 -23.89 -5.00
CA TYR A 199 26.33 -25.18 -4.86
C TYR A 199 26.15 -26.13 -6.07
N SER A 200 25.10 -25.93 -6.86
CA SER A 200 24.83 -26.70 -8.08
C SER A 200 25.62 -26.19 -9.29
N LEU A 201 26.22 -25.02 -9.20
CA LEU A 201 26.94 -24.40 -10.32
C LEU A 201 28.37 -24.85 -10.42
N LYS A 202 28.88 -24.88 -11.65
CA LYS A 202 30.29 -25.18 -11.91
C LYS A 202 31.16 -23.93 -11.73
N LYS A 203 32.45 -24.13 -11.50
CA LYS A 203 33.45 -23.07 -11.49
C LYS A 203 33.31 -22.15 -12.72
N ASP A 204 33.55 -20.87 -12.50
CA ASP A 204 33.47 -19.78 -13.49
C ASP A 204 32.06 -19.50 -14.03
N ASN A 205 31.02 -20.20 -13.55
CA ASN A 205 29.66 -19.85 -13.89
C ASN A 205 29.27 -18.53 -13.24
N LEU A 206 28.51 -17.75 -13.99
CA LEU A 206 27.91 -16.49 -13.55
C LEU A 206 26.43 -16.68 -13.34
N THR A 207 25.88 -16.02 -12.32
CA THR A 207 24.44 -16.00 -12.07
C THR A 207 24.02 -14.80 -11.23
N LEU A 208 22.71 -14.59 -11.12
CA LEU A 208 22.11 -13.66 -10.19
C LEU A 208 21.46 -14.43 -9.04
N VAL A 209 21.69 -14.00 -7.81
CA VAL A 209 21.09 -14.56 -6.59
C VAL A 209 20.62 -13.48 -5.66
N ASN A 210 19.69 -13.81 -4.76
CA ASN A 210 19.20 -12.87 -3.75
C ASN A 210 19.84 -13.15 -2.40
N ASP A 211 20.04 -12.07 -1.61
CA ASP A 211 20.26 -12.22 -0.17
C ASP A 211 18.93 -12.37 0.59
N THR A 212 19.03 -12.55 1.91
CA THR A 212 17.87 -12.67 2.81
C THR A 212 17.00 -11.38 2.89
N SER A 213 17.55 -10.23 2.44
CA SER A 213 16.88 -8.94 2.39
C SER A 213 16.26 -8.63 1.01
N GLY A 214 16.41 -9.54 0.04
CA GLY A 214 15.91 -9.37 -1.33
C GLY A 214 16.79 -8.51 -2.24
N ASN A 215 18.03 -8.19 -1.83
CA ASN A 215 19.00 -7.59 -2.74
C ASN A 215 19.50 -8.63 -3.74
N ILE A 216 19.76 -8.18 -4.98
CA ILE A 216 20.25 -9.04 -6.06
C ILE A 216 21.75 -8.84 -6.25
N TYR A 217 22.46 -9.94 -6.28
CA TYR A 217 23.91 -10.00 -6.48
C TYR A 217 24.25 -10.75 -7.76
N LEU A 218 25.16 -10.20 -8.53
CA LEU A 218 25.82 -10.91 -9.61
C LEU A 218 27.02 -11.65 -9.04
N VAL A 219 27.03 -12.97 -9.19
CA VAL A 219 27.98 -13.86 -8.54
C VAL A 219 28.71 -14.73 -9.58
N THR A 220 29.97 -15.04 -9.32
CA THR A 220 30.73 -16.05 -10.04
C THR A 220 31.31 -17.05 -9.06
N ILE A 221 31.35 -18.34 -9.43
CA ILE A 221 31.89 -19.43 -8.64
C ILE A 221 33.40 -19.55 -8.89
N LYS A 222 34.19 -19.62 -7.82
CA LYS A 222 35.65 -19.78 -7.92
C LYS A 222 36.12 -21.21 -7.66
N GLU A 223 35.46 -21.89 -6.71
CA GLU A 223 35.80 -23.27 -6.28
C GLU A 223 34.52 -24.08 -6.12
#